data_7183968aa94755adb895356958144dd5
#
_entry.id   7183968aa94755adb895356958144dd5
#
_cell.length_a   1.000
_cell.length_b   1.000
_cell.length_c   1.000
_cell.angle_alpha   90.00
_cell.angle_beta   90.00
_cell.angle_gamma   90.00
#
_symmetry.space_group_name_H-M   'P 1'
#
loop_
_entity.id
_entity.type
_entity.pdbx_description
1 polymer ?
#
loop_
_entity_poly.entity_id
_entity_poly.type
_entity_poly.pdbx_seq_one_letter_code
_entity_poly.pdbx_strand_id
1 'polypeptide(L)'
;MIFITLSYWDIAIAGLLLIFNAGLSMAFQLGLGQRLLIAGTRMVVQLTMVGLVLKALFALASPLLTALAAFVMVLFAGREAMARQDRRFEGYWSYGIGTSAMMSAGLIVTVFGLTTQIHADPWYNPRFALPILGMILGNTM
;
A
#
# COMPACT_ATOMS: atom_id res chain seq x y z
N MET A 1 1.53 14.85 17.59
CA MET A 1 2.04 14.63 16.23
C MET A 1 1.60 15.79 15.36
N ILE A 2 2.55 16.50 14.75
CA ILE A 2 2.24 17.59 13.82
C ILE A 2 1.91 16.91 12.48
N PHE A 3 0.63 16.92 12.11
CA PHE A 3 0.22 16.47 10.78
C PHE A 3 0.61 17.57 9.77
N ILE A 4 1.52 17.26 8.87
CA ILE A 4 1.82 18.11 7.73
C ILE A 4 0.66 17.97 6.76
N THR A 5 -0.18 19.00 6.67
CA THR A 5 -1.26 19.06 5.68
C THR A 5 -0.65 19.41 4.33
N LEU A 6 -0.68 18.45 3.41
CA LEU A 6 -0.26 18.69 2.03
C LEU A 6 -1.22 19.68 1.37
N SER A 7 -0.66 20.76 0.81
CA SER A 7 -1.41 21.73 0.02
C SER A 7 -1.70 21.17 -1.38
N TYR A 8 -2.75 21.65 -2.01
CA TYR A 8 -3.02 21.35 -3.42
C TYR A 8 -1.86 21.76 -4.34
N TRP A 9 -1.08 22.75 -3.94
CA TRP A 9 0.13 23.18 -4.66
C TRP A 9 1.25 22.13 -4.61
N ASP A 10 1.43 21.43 -3.51
CA ASP A 10 2.43 20.36 -3.37
C ASP A 10 2.08 19.18 -4.30
N ILE A 11 0.79 18.86 -4.41
CA ILE A 11 0.30 17.84 -5.33
C ILE A 11 0.46 18.28 -6.78
N ALA A 12 0.19 19.56 -7.09
CA ALA A 12 0.36 20.11 -8.42
C ALA A 12 1.83 20.08 -8.87
N ILE A 13 2.77 20.43 -7.98
CA ILE A 13 4.21 20.36 -8.25
C ILE A 13 4.65 18.91 -8.51
N ALA A 14 4.19 17.97 -7.71
CA ALA A 14 4.48 16.54 -7.93
C ALA A 14 3.92 16.04 -9.28
N GLY A 15 2.71 16.47 -9.63
CA GLY A 15 2.11 16.18 -10.94
C GLY A 15 2.89 16.78 -12.10
N LEU A 16 3.42 17.99 -11.92
CA LEU A 16 4.23 18.69 -12.93
C LEU A 16 5.55 17.96 -13.20
N LEU A 17 6.18 17.40 -12.15
CA LEU A 17 7.37 16.57 -12.30
C LEU A 17 7.07 15.30 -13.11
N LEU A 18 5.91 14.70 -12.92
CA LEU A 18 5.50 13.51 -13.69
C LEU A 18 5.29 13.84 -15.16
N ILE A 19 4.64 14.98 -15.45
CA ILE A 19 4.44 15.49 -16.81
C ILE A 19 5.78 15.82 -17.46
N PHE A 20 6.69 16.46 -16.73
CA PHE A 20 8.03 16.78 -17.19
C PHE A 20 8.83 15.52 -17.57
N ASN A 21 8.81 14.48 -16.73
CA ASN A 21 9.42 13.19 -17.04
C ASN A 21 8.81 12.52 -18.26
N ALA A 22 7.47 12.59 -18.40
CA ALA A 22 6.79 12.06 -19.59
C ALA A 22 7.21 12.82 -20.85
N GLY A 23 7.33 14.16 -20.77
CA GLY A 23 7.80 15.02 -21.88
C GLY A 23 9.24 14.69 -22.30
N LEU A 24 10.16 14.54 -21.33
CA LEU A 24 11.53 14.10 -21.60
C LEU A 24 11.57 12.74 -22.27
N SER A 25 10.76 11.79 -21.80
CA SER A 25 10.66 10.46 -22.39
C SER A 25 10.18 10.50 -23.84
N MET A 26 9.26 11.42 -24.17
CA MET A 26 8.81 11.63 -25.55
C MET A 26 9.89 12.30 -26.39
N ALA A 27 10.58 13.32 -25.86
CA ALA A 27 11.66 14.03 -26.58
C ALA A 27 12.84 13.12 -26.92
N PHE A 28 13.19 12.20 -26.00
CA PHE A 28 14.26 11.21 -26.23
C PHE A 28 13.79 9.92 -26.91
N GLN A 29 12.54 9.85 -27.36
CA GLN A 29 11.96 8.67 -28.04
C GLN A 29 12.10 7.36 -27.24
N LEU A 30 12.13 7.43 -25.91
CA LEU A 30 12.27 6.26 -25.03
C LEU A 30 11.04 5.35 -25.00
N GLY A 31 9.91 5.77 -25.60
CA GLY A 31 8.66 5.01 -25.64
C GLY A 31 7.97 4.83 -24.29
N LEU A 32 8.49 5.48 -23.24
CA LEU A 32 7.99 5.34 -21.85
C LEU A 32 6.88 6.31 -21.51
N GLY A 33 6.69 7.40 -22.29
CA GLY A 33 5.75 8.47 -21.98
C GLY A 33 4.32 7.98 -21.75
N GLN A 34 3.81 7.15 -22.68
CA GLN A 34 2.47 6.59 -22.55
C GLN A 34 2.34 5.66 -21.34
N ARG A 35 3.36 4.84 -21.08
CA ARG A 35 3.38 3.95 -19.91
C ARG A 35 3.40 4.73 -18.60
N LEU A 36 4.16 5.83 -18.54
CA LEU A 36 4.22 6.71 -17.38
C LEU A 36 2.87 7.41 -17.12
N LEU A 37 2.21 7.90 -18.17
CA LEU A 37 0.88 8.53 -18.05
C LEU A 37 -0.17 7.54 -17.55
N ILE A 38 -0.20 6.33 -18.12
CA ILE A 38 -1.13 5.27 -17.70
C ILE A 38 -0.85 4.87 -16.25
N ALA A 39 0.42 4.67 -15.89
CA ALA A 39 0.80 4.31 -14.53
C ALA A 39 0.45 5.44 -13.54
N GLY A 40 0.71 6.69 -13.88
CA GLY A 40 0.36 7.86 -13.07
C GLY A 40 -1.14 8.01 -12.85
N THR A 41 -1.93 7.89 -13.92
CA THR A 41 -3.40 7.94 -13.82
C THR A 41 -3.93 6.80 -12.96
N ARG A 42 -3.45 5.58 -13.18
CA ARG A 42 -3.80 4.42 -12.36
C ARG A 42 -3.45 4.65 -10.89
N MET A 43 -2.27 5.20 -10.61
CA MET A 43 -1.83 5.52 -9.24
C MET A 43 -2.77 6.53 -8.58
N VAL A 44 -3.11 7.62 -9.24
CA VAL A 44 -4.03 8.64 -8.70
C VAL A 44 -5.39 8.04 -8.38
N VAL A 45 -5.97 7.26 -9.31
CA VAL A 45 -7.27 6.60 -9.10
C VAL A 45 -7.20 5.63 -7.92
N GLN A 46 -6.17 4.79 -7.86
CA GLN A 46 -6.00 3.82 -6.78
C GLN A 46 -5.82 4.50 -5.42
N LEU A 47 -4.97 5.53 -5.33
CA LEU A 47 -4.76 6.26 -4.07
C LEU A 47 -6.01 6.98 -3.60
N THR A 48 -6.78 7.56 -4.52
CA THR A 48 -8.05 8.21 -4.19
C THR A 48 -9.05 7.19 -3.64
N MET A 49 -9.21 6.04 -4.29
CA MET A 49 -10.11 4.99 -3.83
C MET A 49 -9.69 4.45 -2.46
N VAL A 50 -8.40 4.15 -2.29
CA VAL A 50 -7.87 3.68 -1.00
C VAL A 50 -8.05 4.75 0.09
N GLY A 51 -7.80 6.02 -0.22
CA GLY A 51 -8.00 7.13 0.71
C GLY A 51 -9.45 7.24 1.20
N LEU A 52 -10.44 7.07 0.31
CA LEU A 52 -11.86 7.07 0.68
C LEU A 52 -12.22 5.90 1.59
N VAL A 53 -11.71 4.69 1.28
CA VAL A 53 -11.91 3.49 2.10
C VAL A 53 -11.29 3.68 3.48
N LEU A 54 -10.04 4.17 3.55
CA LEU A 54 -9.36 4.43 4.81
C LEU A 54 -10.09 5.49 5.64
N LYS A 55 -10.60 6.56 5.01
CA LYS A 55 -11.40 7.58 5.70
C LYS A 55 -12.63 6.97 6.38
N ALA A 56 -13.34 6.09 5.68
CA ALA A 56 -14.50 5.37 6.24
C ALA A 56 -14.10 4.43 7.38
N LEU A 57 -13.01 3.67 7.22
CA LEU A 57 -12.48 2.77 8.25
C LEU A 57 -12.04 3.53 9.51
N PHE A 58 -11.39 4.68 9.32
CA PHE A 58 -10.94 5.51 10.43
C PHE A 58 -12.10 6.16 11.20
N ALA A 59 -13.20 6.46 10.51
CA ALA A 59 -14.40 7.02 11.14
C ALA A 59 -15.13 5.98 11.99
N LEU A 60 -15.20 4.73 11.52
CA LEU A 60 -15.91 3.65 12.19
C LEU A 60 -15.12 3.02 13.35
N ALA A 61 -13.78 3.05 13.29
CA ALA A 61 -12.84 2.48 14.27
C ALA A 61 -13.24 1.07 14.78
N SER A 62 -13.85 0.26 13.92
CA SER A 62 -14.34 -1.07 14.25
C SER A 62 -13.22 -2.11 14.16
N PRO A 63 -13.03 -2.98 15.18
CA PRO A 63 -12.01 -4.03 15.13
C PRO A 63 -12.25 -5.03 14.00
N LEU A 64 -13.52 -5.34 13.71
CA LEU A 64 -13.89 -6.26 12.64
C LEU A 64 -13.52 -5.70 11.26
N LEU A 65 -13.83 -4.43 11.00
CA LEU A 65 -13.50 -3.78 9.74
C LEU A 65 -12.00 -3.61 9.57
N THR A 66 -11.28 -3.33 10.64
CA THR A 66 -9.81 -3.25 10.63
C THR A 66 -9.19 -4.60 10.30
N ALA A 67 -9.67 -5.68 10.93
CA ALA A 67 -9.22 -7.04 10.63
C ALA A 67 -9.54 -7.47 9.19
N LEU A 68 -10.73 -7.14 8.70
CA LEU A 68 -11.11 -7.41 7.31
C LEU A 68 -10.21 -6.66 6.33
N ALA A 69 -9.96 -5.39 6.56
CA ALA A 69 -9.07 -4.59 5.72
C ALA A 69 -7.64 -5.13 5.74
N ALA A 70 -7.10 -5.48 6.92
CA ALA A 70 -5.79 -6.11 7.06
C ALA A 70 -5.72 -7.44 6.29
N PHE A 71 -6.75 -8.26 6.38
CA PHE A 71 -6.83 -9.52 5.65
C PHE A 71 -6.80 -9.33 4.13
N VAL A 72 -7.61 -8.39 3.62
CA VAL A 72 -7.61 -8.03 2.19
C VAL A 72 -6.23 -7.53 1.75
N MET A 73 -5.57 -6.67 2.56
CA MET A 73 -4.22 -6.19 2.27
C MET A 73 -3.21 -7.34 2.15
N VAL A 74 -3.27 -8.32 3.06
CA VAL A 74 -2.38 -9.51 3.02
C VAL A 74 -2.63 -10.37 1.79
N LEU A 75 -3.89 -10.56 1.38
CA LEU A 75 -4.22 -11.29 0.16
C LEU A 75 -3.65 -10.62 -1.10
N PHE A 76 -3.79 -9.30 -1.19
CA PHE A 76 -3.20 -8.54 -2.30
C PHE A 76 -1.68 -8.59 -2.28
N ALA A 77 -1.06 -8.46 -1.10
CA ALA A 77 0.38 -8.57 -0.92
C ALA A 77 0.91 -9.94 -1.34
N GLY A 78 0.23 -11.02 -0.93
CA GLY A 78 0.59 -12.37 -1.34
C GLY A 78 0.52 -12.58 -2.85
N ARG A 79 -0.50 -12.00 -3.51
CA ARG A 79 -0.61 -12.05 -4.97
C ARG A 79 0.51 -11.27 -5.66
N GLU A 80 0.83 -10.09 -5.16
CA GLU A 80 1.88 -9.25 -5.73
C GLU A 80 3.26 -9.87 -5.54
N ALA A 81 3.54 -10.43 -4.37
CA ALA A 81 4.78 -11.17 -4.10
C ALA A 81 4.94 -12.36 -5.05
N MET A 82 3.87 -13.12 -5.28
CA MET A 82 3.88 -14.23 -6.23
C MET A 82 4.13 -13.74 -7.67
N ALA A 83 3.57 -12.59 -8.04
CA ALA A 83 3.72 -12.03 -9.38
C ALA A 83 5.18 -11.63 -9.70
N ARG A 84 5.97 -11.28 -8.66
CA ARG A 84 7.38 -10.86 -8.79
C ARG A 84 8.38 -12.01 -8.71
N GLN A 85 7.96 -13.22 -8.34
CA GLN A 85 8.86 -14.37 -8.26
C GLN A 85 9.16 -14.93 -9.65
N ASP A 86 10.45 -15.02 -9.99
CA ASP A 86 10.94 -15.64 -11.24
C ASP A 86 10.79 -17.16 -11.21
N ARG A 87 10.96 -17.78 -10.04
CA ARG A 87 10.79 -19.22 -9.83
C ARG A 87 9.60 -19.47 -8.92
N ARG A 88 8.46 -19.79 -9.50
CA ARG A 88 7.22 -20.10 -8.79
C ARG A 88 7.14 -21.60 -8.55
N PHE A 89 6.66 -21.98 -7.35
CA PHE A 89 6.18 -23.34 -7.16
C PHE A 89 4.95 -23.56 -8.04
N GLU A 90 4.79 -24.71 -8.62
CA GLU A 90 3.64 -25.02 -9.45
C GLU A 90 2.37 -25.12 -8.61
N GLY A 91 1.29 -24.52 -9.10
CA GLY A 91 -0.05 -24.61 -8.53
C GLY A 91 -0.38 -23.63 -7.40
N TYR A 92 -1.54 -23.83 -6.78
CA TYR A 92 -2.11 -23.00 -5.73
C TYR A 92 -1.28 -22.98 -4.43
N TRP A 93 -0.40 -23.95 -4.23
CA TRP A 93 0.50 -24.03 -3.08
C TRP A 93 1.46 -22.84 -2.99
N SER A 94 1.92 -22.33 -4.12
CA SER A 94 2.81 -21.15 -4.15
C SER A 94 2.13 -19.93 -3.53
N TYR A 95 0.86 -19.69 -3.89
CA TYR A 95 0.08 -18.60 -3.33
C TYR A 95 -0.21 -18.79 -1.84
N GLY A 96 -0.58 -20.01 -1.45
CA GLY A 96 -0.89 -20.34 -0.07
C GLY A 96 0.30 -20.16 0.88
N ILE A 97 1.48 -20.67 0.52
CA ILE A 97 2.70 -20.55 1.33
C ILE A 97 3.15 -19.09 1.43
N GLY A 98 3.21 -18.38 0.31
CA GLY A 98 3.62 -16.97 0.30
C GLY A 98 2.68 -16.08 1.12
N THR A 99 1.37 -16.23 0.93
CA THR A 99 0.36 -15.47 1.67
C THR A 99 0.37 -15.79 3.15
N SER A 100 0.49 -17.06 3.55
CA SER A 100 0.55 -17.45 4.96
C SER A 100 1.81 -16.95 5.67
N ALA A 101 2.96 -17.00 5.00
CA ALA A 101 4.20 -16.46 5.53
C ALA A 101 4.12 -14.94 5.73
N MET A 102 3.59 -14.20 4.73
CA MET A 102 3.37 -12.76 4.84
C MET A 102 2.35 -12.40 5.91
N MET A 103 1.27 -13.19 6.03
CA MET A 103 0.25 -12.98 7.04
C MET A 103 0.84 -13.15 8.45
N SER A 104 1.56 -14.24 8.70
CA SER A 104 2.14 -14.50 10.02
C SER A 104 3.20 -13.46 10.38
N ALA A 105 4.16 -13.20 9.50
CA ALA A 105 5.19 -12.21 9.75
C ALA A 105 4.61 -10.78 9.89
N GLY A 106 3.74 -10.37 8.97
CA GLY A 106 3.11 -9.06 8.99
C GLY A 106 2.27 -8.82 10.24
N LEU A 107 1.46 -9.80 10.66
CA LEU A 107 0.65 -9.68 11.87
C LEU A 107 1.50 -9.63 13.14
N ILE A 108 2.47 -10.54 13.28
CA ILE A 108 3.36 -10.58 14.45
C ILE A 108 4.08 -9.24 14.62
N VAL A 109 4.73 -8.76 13.57
CA VAL A 109 5.50 -7.50 13.62
C VAL A 109 4.57 -6.30 13.83
N THR A 110 3.40 -6.28 13.22
CA THR A 110 2.42 -5.19 13.39
C THR A 110 1.89 -5.15 14.84
N VAL A 111 1.47 -6.28 15.39
CA VAL A 111 0.98 -6.35 16.77
C VAL A 111 2.09 -5.96 17.75
N PHE A 112 3.30 -6.48 17.55
CA PHE A 112 4.45 -6.13 18.37
C PHE A 112 4.74 -4.62 18.31
N GLY A 113 4.79 -4.03 17.12
CA GLY A 113 5.03 -2.59 16.94
C GLY A 113 3.95 -1.72 17.57
N LEU A 114 2.67 -2.11 17.44
CA LEU A 114 1.54 -1.37 18.02
C LEU A 114 1.54 -1.41 19.54
N THR A 115 1.88 -2.56 20.13
CA THR A 115 1.82 -2.75 21.59
C THR A 115 3.06 -2.23 22.30
N THR A 116 4.25 -2.39 21.70
CA THR A 116 5.51 -2.04 22.37
C THR A 116 6.05 -0.66 22.00
N GLN A 117 5.89 -0.22 20.76
CA GLN A 117 6.50 1.02 20.27
C GLN A 117 5.52 2.20 20.26
N ILE A 118 4.28 1.97 19.85
CA ILE A 118 3.30 3.04 19.64
C ILE A 118 2.37 3.18 20.84
N HIS A 119 2.15 2.10 21.59
CA HIS A 119 1.19 2.06 22.70
C HIS A 119 -0.20 2.54 22.25
N ALA A 120 -0.63 2.07 21.07
CA ALA A 120 -1.92 2.45 20.51
C ALA A 120 -3.07 1.95 21.39
N ASP A 121 -3.94 2.85 21.79
CA ASP A 121 -5.15 2.52 22.54
C ASP A 121 -6.39 3.00 21.77
N PRO A 122 -7.23 2.09 21.30
CA PRO A 122 -7.07 0.63 21.30
C PRO A 122 -6.00 0.14 20.28
N TRP A 123 -5.34 -0.98 20.58
CA TRP A 123 -4.25 -1.53 19.74
C TRP A 123 -4.66 -1.85 18.29
N TYR A 124 -5.94 -2.10 18.06
CA TYR A 124 -6.51 -2.35 16.73
C TYR A 124 -6.92 -1.08 15.97
N ASN A 125 -6.56 0.10 16.46
CA ASN A 125 -6.95 1.36 15.81
C ASN A 125 -6.45 1.39 14.35
N PRO A 126 -7.37 1.48 13.35
CA PRO A 126 -7.02 1.37 11.94
C PRO A 126 -6.07 2.48 11.47
N ARG A 127 -6.02 3.61 12.18
CA ARG A 127 -5.12 4.73 11.85
C ARG A 127 -3.64 4.37 11.99
N PHE A 128 -3.31 3.44 12.88
CA PHE A 128 -1.95 2.97 13.11
C PHE A 128 -1.73 1.58 12.53
N ALA A 129 -2.67 0.66 12.74
CA ALA A 129 -2.54 -0.74 12.36
C ALA A 129 -2.40 -0.92 10.84
N LEU A 130 -3.25 -0.28 10.03
CA LEU A 130 -3.23 -0.46 8.58
C LEU A 130 -2.00 0.16 7.90
N PRO A 131 -1.55 1.39 8.23
CA PRO A 131 -0.32 1.94 7.67
C PRO A 131 0.92 1.14 8.02
N ILE A 132 1.05 0.67 9.28
CA ILE A 132 2.20 -0.14 9.70
C ILE A 132 2.21 -1.47 8.98
N LEU A 133 1.06 -2.17 8.94
CA LEU A 133 0.93 -3.41 8.19
C LEU A 133 1.28 -3.21 6.72
N GLY A 134 0.78 -2.14 6.10
CA GLY A 134 1.08 -1.80 4.71
C GLY A 134 2.56 -1.54 4.47
N MET A 135 3.23 -0.85 5.39
CA MET A 135 4.67 -0.60 5.32
C MET A 135 5.48 -1.90 5.44
N ILE A 136 5.10 -2.79 6.36
CA ILE A 136 5.75 -4.10 6.53
C ILE A 136 5.56 -4.95 5.28
N LEU A 137 4.32 -5.08 4.79
CA LEU A 137 4.01 -5.85 3.59
C LEU A 137 4.73 -5.28 2.35
N GLY A 138 4.80 -3.95 2.21
CA GLY A 138 5.49 -3.31 1.11
C GLY A 138 7.01 -3.51 1.12
N ASN A 139 7.62 -3.59 2.30
CA ASN A 139 9.07 -3.83 2.45
C ASN A 139 9.44 -5.32 2.33
N THR A 140 8.48 -6.23 2.46
CA THR A 140 8.71 -7.68 2.33
C THR A 140 8.51 -8.20 0.90
N MET A 141 8.02 -7.36 0.00
CA MET A 141 7.83 -7.65 -1.44
C MET A 141 9.04 -7.24 -2.26
#